data_33bf92c619444e5c0e4b96f45c7ad329
#
_entry.id   33bf92c619444e5c0e4b96f45c7ad329
#
_cell.length_a   1.000
_cell.length_b   1.000
_cell.length_c   1.000
_cell.angle_alpha   90.00
_cell.angle_beta   90.00
_cell.angle_gamma   90.00
#
_symmetry.space_group_name_H-M   'P 1'
#
loop_
_entity.id
_entity.type
_entity.pdbx_description
1 polymer ?
#
loop_
_entity_poly.entity_id
_entity_poly.type
_entity_poly.pdbx_seq_one_letter_code
_entity_poly.pdbx_strand_id
1 'polypeptide(L)'
;MVSTLAEPSPQPYPASGRGGSLVGRRVSRMNGAGNKILVLDLRGGVDLPTPAEGRAIHRAPGLDYDQLMALSDPQSAGTLAYVTIYNNDGSLAGACGNGTRCVADRLARETGADSLVVETAAGLIACERLGPWTYRVDMGAPRLGWNEIPLAHAVADTRKVEVPLDGAPEIGPASVVNMGNPHAVFFVDDVAGIDLERWGPRYEIHPLFPEKANISFAEVKSQDRIALRVWERGVGATLACGSAACATLVSAARLGLTERAARIELPGGELSIDWLGDNRVLMTGPVEFEREVVVEADVFGASG
;
A
#
# COMPACT_ATOMS: atom_id res chain seq x y z
N MET A 1 -6.45 33.48 -14.55
CA MET A 1 -5.05 33.02 -14.35
C MET A 1 -5.13 31.77 -13.54
N VAL A 2 -4.99 30.61 -14.16
CA VAL A 2 -5.02 29.31 -13.50
C VAL A 2 -3.59 29.03 -13.04
N SER A 3 -3.36 29.01 -11.73
CA SER A 3 -2.09 28.62 -11.14
C SER A 3 -1.95 27.11 -11.34
N THR A 4 -1.05 26.69 -12.19
CA THR A 4 -0.59 25.31 -12.32
C THR A 4 0.12 24.95 -11.01
N LEU A 5 -0.52 24.12 -10.19
CA LEU A 5 0.16 23.43 -9.10
C LEU A 5 1.12 22.45 -9.75
N ALA A 6 2.42 22.69 -9.57
CA ALA A 6 3.48 21.81 -10.04
C ALA A 6 3.30 20.41 -9.42
N GLU A 7 3.49 19.38 -10.25
CA GLU A 7 3.64 18.00 -9.80
C GLU A 7 4.69 17.95 -8.67
N PRO A 8 4.46 17.16 -7.61
CA PRO A 8 5.53 16.85 -6.68
C PRO A 8 6.59 16.07 -7.48
N SER A 9 7.71 16.72 -7.75
CA SER A 9 8.89 16.06 -8.31
C SER A 9 9.19 14.83 -7.49
N PRO A 10 9.62 13.69 -8.11
CA PRO A 10 10.10 12.55 -7.35
C PRO A 10 11.16 13.07 -6.39
N GLN A 11 10.93 12.85 -5.09
CA GLN A 11 11.86 13.27 -4.05
C GLN A 11 13.24 12.71 -4.39
N PRO A 12 14.29 13.52 -4.47
CA PRO A 12 15.62 13.00 -4.73
C PRO A 12 15.98 12.01 -3.61
N TYR A 13 16.59 10.88 -3.98
CA TYR A 13 17.18 9.99 -2.99
C TYR A 13 18.03 10.84 -2.03
N PRO A 14 17.86 10.67 -0.71
CA PRO A 14 18.70 11.39 0.23
C PRO A 14 20.17 11.15 -0.12
N ALA A 15 20.93 12.23 -0.22
CA ALA A 15 22.32 12.16 -0.61
C ALA A 15 23.08 11.24 0.36
N SER A 16 23.87 10.31 -0.19
CA SER A 16 24.75 9.42 0.57
C SER A 16 25.68 10.24 1.46
N GLY A 17 25.34 10.36 2.72
CA GLY A 17 26.19 10.93 3.76
C GLY A 17 26.86 9.79 4.49
N ARG A 18 28.14 9.75 4.62
CA ARG A 18 29.07 8.85 5.32
C ARG A 18 28.38 7.86 6.28
N GLY A 19 27.73 6.82 5.78
CA GLY A 19 26.97 5.88 6.55
C GLY A 19 27.64 4.51 6.67
N GLY A 20 27.20 3.73 7.63
CA GLY A 20 27.63 2.35 7.81
C GLY A 20 27.14 1.45 6.68
N SER A 21 27.82 0.33 6.46
CA SER A 21 27.47 -0.68 5.47
C SER A 21 26.12 -1.33 5.76
N LEU A 22 25.38 -1.71 4.70
CA LEU A 22 24.21 -2.59 4.79
C LEU A 22 24.61 -4.03 5.16
N VAL A 23 25.86 -4.41 4.88
CA VAL A 23 26.42 -5.74 5.22
C VAL A 23 26.42 -5.93 6.73
N GLY A 24 25.99 -7.10 7.17
CA GLY A 24 25.87 -7.45 8.59
C GLY A 24 24.58 -6.94 9.25
N ARG A 25 23.72 -6.18 8.54
CA ARG A 25 22.43 -5.73 9.08
C ARG A 25 21.42 -6.85 9.14
N ARG A 26 20.64 -6.86 10.23
CA ARG A 26 19.53 -7.79 10.40
C ARG A 26 18.30 -7.24 9.73
N VAL A 27 17.61 -8.09 9.00
CA VAL A 27 16.36 -7.83 8.31
C VAL A 27 15.31 -8.74 8.89
N SER A 28 14.21 -8.21 9.37
CA SER A 28 13.04 -9.00 9.76
C SER A 28 12.25 -9.34 8.50
N ARG A 29 12.15 -10.64 8.17
CA ARG A 29 11.25 -11.14 7.15
C ARG A 29 9.89 -11.36 7.78
N MET A 30 8.87 -10.74 7.19
CA MET A 30 7.53 -10.67 7.73
C MET A 30 6.48 -10.86 6.62
N ASN A 31 5.26 -11.19 7.01
CA ASN A 31 4.12 -11.28 6.10
C ASN A 31 2.98 -10.40 6.61
N GLY A 32 2.42 -9.58 5.72
CA GLY A 32 1.26 -8.73 6.00
C GLY A 32 0.09 -9.09 5.10
N ALA A 33 -0.75 -10.07 5.48
CA ALA A 33 -1.88 -10.53 4.69
C ALA A 33 -1.48 -11.03 3.28
N GLY A 34 -0.45 -11.90 3.21
CA GLY A 34 0.05 -12.46 1.95
C GLY A 34 1.14 -11.65 1.27
N ASN A 35 1.44 -10.45 1.74
CA ASN A 35 2.50 -9.58 1.23
C ASN A 35 3.82 -9.91 1.92
N LYS A 36 4.87 -10.19 1.15
CA LYS A 36 6.22 -10.44 1.66
C LYS A 36 6.90 -9.11 1.99
N ILE A 37 7.14 -8.86 3.26
CA ILE A 37 7.71 -7.61 3.75
C ILE A 37 9.08 -7.88 4.37
N LEU A 38 10.08 -7.08 3.98
CA LEU A 38 11.33 -6.98 4.72
C LEU A 38 11.33 -5.67 5.53
N VAL A 39 11.67 -5.75 6.82
CA VAL A 39 11.89 -4.58 7.66
C VAL A 39 13.37 -4.49 7.99
N LEU A 40 14.05 -3.48 7.44
CA LEU A 40 15.47 -3.22 7.60
C LEU A 40 15.69 -2.02 8.50
N ASP A 41 16.30 -2.23 9.68
CA ASP A 41 16.56 -1.18 10.65
C ASP A 41 17.92 -0.50 10.38
N LEU A 42 17.87 0.75 9.94
CA LEU A 42 19.02 1.60 9.62
C LEU A 42 19.13 2.79 10.57
N ARG A 43 18.35 2.82 11.64
CA ARG A 43 18.47 3.88 12.66
C ARG A 43 19.87 3.87 13.26
N GLY A 44 20.35 5.05 13.68
CA GLY A 44 21.72 5.25 14.15
C GLY A 44 22.70 5.63 13.04
N GLY A 45 22.22 6.24 11.95
CA GLY A 45 23.06 6.90 10.95
C GLY A 45 23.59 5.97 9.84
N VAL A 46 22.82 4.97 9.43
CA VAL A 46 23.13 4.14 8.25
C VAL A 46 22.42 4.68 7.03
N ASP A 47 23.11 4.72 5.90
CA ASP A 47 22.53 5.19 4.64
C ASP A 47 21.42 4.27 4.14
N LEU A 48 20.40 4.88 3.53
CA LEU A 48 19.33 4.16 2.86
C LEU A 48 19.84 3.39 1.64
N PRO A 49 19.29 2.21 1.33
CA PRO A 49 19.64 1.48 0.12
C PRO A 49 19.47 2.32 -1.14
N THR A 50 20.43 2.27 -2.03
CA THR A 50 20.23 2.73 -3.42
C THR A 50 19.26 1.80 -4.14
N PRO A 51 18.64 2.22 -5.26
CA PRO A 51 17.79 1.33 -6.07
C PRO A 51 18.49 0.03 -6.48
N ALA A 52 19.78 0.11 -6.76
CA ALA A 52 20.59 -1.06 -7.15
C ALA A 52 20.75 -2.03 -5.98
N GLU A 53 21.01 -1.52 -4.77
CA GLU A 53 21.11 -2.33 -3.55
C GLU A 53 19.76 -2.93 -3.16
N GLY A 54 18.64 -2.19 -3.28
CA GLY A 54 17.29 -2.72 -3.08
C GLY A 54 17.03 -3.93 -4.00
N ARG A 55 17.35 -3.81 -5.29
CA ARG A 55 17.24 -4.94 -6.24
C ARG A 55 18.20 -6.10 -5.90
N ALA A 56 19.40 -5.80 -5.41
CA ALA A 56 20.35 -6.83 -5.00
C ALA A 56 19.83 -7.62 -3.80
N ILE A 57 19.30 -6.93 -2.79
CA ILE A 57 18.64 -7.54 -1.64
C ILE A 57 17.47 -8.44 -2.10
N HIS A 58 16.59 -7.94 -2.97
CA HIS A 58 15.46 -8.73 -3.48
C HIS A 58 15.88 -10.03 -4.17
N ARG A 59 16.99 -10.03 -4.91
CA ARG A 59 17.50 -11.20 -5.63
C ARG A 59 18.26 -12.20 -4.76
N ALA A 60 18.66 -11.78 -3.57
CA ALA A 60 19.42 -12.64 -2.68
C ALA A 60 18.55 -13.77 -2.10
N PRO A 61 19.07 -15.00 -1.99
CA PRO A 61 18.31 -16.12 -1.46
C PRO A 61 17.72 -15.84 -0.08
N GLY A 62 16.41 -15.97 0.05
CA GLY A 62 15.71 -15.75 1.30
C GLY A 62 15.44 -14.30 1.68
N LEU A 63 15.81 -13.35 0.82
CA LEU A 63 15.54 -11.91 0.96
C LEU A 63 14.59 -11.38 -0.12
N ASP A 64 13.87 -12.25 -0.84
CA ASP A 64 12.82 -11.88 -1.77
C ASP A 64 11.67 -11.17 -1.04
N TYR A 65 11.18 -10.05 -1.59
CA TYR A 65 10.14 -9.23 -0.98
C TYR A 65 9.25 -8.57 -2.03
N ASP A 66 8.03 -8.21 -1.64
CA ASP A 66 7.17 -7.31 -2.40
C ASP A 66 7.51 -5.86 -2.05
N GLN A 67 7.68 -5.54 -0.75
CA GLN A 67 8.19 -4.26 -0.27
C GLN A 67 9.28 -4.43 0.79
N LEU A 68 10.28 -3.54 0.73
CA LEU A 68 11.30 -3.35 1.76
C LEU A 68 10.99 -2.05 2.52
N MET A 69 10.80 -2.16 3.84
CA MET A 69 10.54 -1.06 4.77
C MET A 69 11.87 -0.70 5.46
N ALA A 70 12.56 0.32 4.98
CA ALA A 70 13.82 0.80 5.57
C ALA A 70 13.53 1.86 6.64
N LEU A 71 13.91 1.56 7.89
CA LEU A 71 13.73 2.45 9.02
C LEU A 71 14.98 3.31 9.21
N SER A 72 14.84 4.62 9.13
CA SER A 72 15.87 5.60 9.53
C SER A 72 15.45 6.35 10.79
N ASP A 73 16.36 7.18 11.30
CA ASP A 73 16.08 7.98 12.50
C ASP A 73 14.84 8.86 12.32
N PRO A 74 14.02 9.04 13.37
CA PRO A 74 12.84 9.87 13.31
C PRO A 74 13.19 11.32 12.92
N GLN A 75 12.35 11.92 12.06
CA GLN A 75 12.51 13.32 11.64
C GLN A 75 11.58 14.26 12.38
N SER A 76 10.47 13.74 12.93
CA SER A 76 9.49 14.50 13.69
C SER A 76 9.44 14.06 15.14
N ALA A 77 9.18 15.00 16.05
CA ALA A 77 9.01 14.68 17.47
C ALA A 77 7.82 13.74 17.69
N GLY A 78 7.99 12.74 18.54
CA GLY A 78 6.94 11.78 18.88
C GLY A 78 6.82 10.59 17.90
N THR A 79 7.63 10.54 16.84
CA THR A 79 7.73 9.39 15.96
C THR A 79 8.87 8.45 16.39
N LEU A 80 8.77 7.16 16.03
CA LEU A 80 9.78 6.16 16.38
C LEU A 80 10.77 5.88 15.24
N ALA A 81 10.38 6.16 14.01
CA ALA A 81 11.21 6.01 12.83
C ALA A 81 10.62 6.80 11.66
N TYR A 82 11.50 7.18 10.72
CA TYR A 82 11.10 7.52 9.36
C TYR A 82 11.21 6.28 8.49
N VAL A 83 10.16 5.96 7.74
CA VAL A 83 10.06 4.72 6.95
C VAL A 83 10.14 5.06 5.46
N THR A 84 11.19 4.60 4.81
CA THR A 84 11.31 4.64 3.35
C THR A 84 10.91 3.30 2.77
N ILE A 85 10.01 3.30 1.79
CA ILE A 85 9.39 2.10 1.22
C ILE A 85 9.94 1.86 -0.18
N TYR A 86 10.51 0.68 -0.39
CA TYR A 86 11.01 0.26 -1.71
C TYR A 86 10.15 -0.86 -2.27
N ASN A 87 9.84 -0.78 -3.55
CA ASN A 87 9.34 -1.90 -4.33
C ASN A 87 10.49 -2.85 -4.68
N ASN A 88 10.18 -4.05 -5.12
CA ASN A 88 11.15 -5.08 -5.49
C ASN A 88 12.04 -4.71 -6.69
N ASP A 89 11.62 -3.75 -7.51
CA ASP A 89 12.43 -3.19 -8.61
C ASP A 89 13.39 -2.07 -8.16
N GLY A 90 13.37 -1.72 -6.86
CA GLY A 90 14.18 -0.67 -6.26
C GLY A 90 13.57 0.73 -6.37
N SER A 91 12.41 0.90 -6.97
CA SER A 91 11.67 2.16 -6.96
C SER A 91 11.08 2.46 -5.59
N LEU A 92 10.78 3.74 -5.32
CA LEU A 92 10.13 4.15 -4.08
C LEU A 92 8.60 4.04 -4.19
N ALA A 93 7.98 3.56 -3.12
CA ALA A 93 6.53 3.59 -2.95
C ALA A 93 6.13 4.68 -1.95
N GLY A 94 5.03 5.39 -2.22
CA GLY A 94 4.53 6.45 -1.34
C GLY A 94 3.87 5.94 -0.06
N ALA A 95 3.27 4.76 -0.11
CA ALA A 95 2.58 4.13 1.03
C ALA A 95 2.50 2.60 0.84
N CYS A 96 2.52 1.87 1.94
CA CYS A 96 2.25 0.44 2.01
C CYS A 96 1.65 0.09 3.38
N GLY A 97 0.32 -0.02 3.45
CA GLY A 97 -0.36 -0.30 4.72
C GLY A 97 0.01 -1.66 5.32
N ASN A 98 0.21 -2.70 4.48
CA ASN A 98 0.63 -4.02 4.92
C ASN A 98 2.04 -3.96 5.54
N GLY A 99 2.98 -3.27 4.87
CA GLY A 99 4.31 -3.04 5.40
C GLY A 99 4.32 -2.19 6.68
N THR A 100 3.46 -1.18 6.76
CA THR A 100 3.33 -0.34 7.97
C THR A 100 2.90 -1.16 9.19
N ARG A 101 2.01 -2.16 9.04
CA ARG A 101 1.67 -3.07 10.14
C ARG A 101 2.88 -3.91 10.60
N CYS A 102 3.70 -4.38 9.65
CA CYS A 102 4.94 -5.11 9.97
C CYS A 102 5.94 -4.23 10.72
N VAL A 103 6.11 -2.96 10.29
CA VAL A 103 6.91 -1.97 11.01
C VAL A 103 6.36 -1.72 12.41
N ALA A 104 5.04 -1.59 12.55
CA ALA A 104 4.39 -1.41 13.85
C ALA A 104 4.65 -2.58 14.80
N ASP A 105 4.58 -3.84 14.31
CA ASP A 105 4.92 -5.02 15.11
C ASP A 105 6.38 -4.98 15.58
N ARG A 106 7.32 -4.68 14.68
CA ARG A 106 8.74 -4.60 14.99
C ARG A 106 9.03 -3.56 16.07
N LEU A 107 8.45 -2.36 15.94
CA LEU A 107 8.65 -1.26 16.89
C LEU A 107 7.89 -1.48 18.22
N ALA A 108 6.69 -2.05 18.19
CA ALA A 108 5.93 -2.39 19.37
C ALA A 108 6.64 -3.45 20.24
N ARG A 109 7.28 -4.43 19.61
CA ARG A 109 8.10 -5.44 20.34
C ARG A 109 9.34 -4.83 20.96
N GLU A 110 9.94 -3.83 20.31
CA GLU A 110 11.12 -3.13 20.82
C GLU A 110 10.79 -2.21 22.00
N THR A 111 9.69 -1.47 21.90
CA THR A 111 9.34 -0.42 22.87
C THR A 111 8.37 -0.89 23.97
N GLY A 112 7.65 -1.99 23.74
CA GLY A 112 6.54 -2.42 24.57
C GLY A 112 5.27 -1.59 24.42
N ALA A 113 5.24 -0.59 23.52
CA ALA A 113 4.10 0.29 23.32
C ALA A 113 3.02 -0.36 22.45
N ASP A 114 1.75 -0.16 22.83
CA ASP A 114 0.60 -0.59 22.03
C ASP A 114 0.18 0.47 21.01
N SER A 115 0.49 1.76 21.24
CA SER A 115 0.23 2.86 20.32
C SER A 115 1.54 3.50 19.92
N LEU A 116 1.75 3.71 18.64
CA LEU A 116 2.96 4.29 18.09
C LEU A 116 2.67 5.10 16.82
N VAL A 117 3.59 6.01 16.50
CA VAL A 117 3.52 6.80 15.28
C VAL A 117 4.81 6.61 14.50
N VAL A 118 4.69 6.32 13.23
CA VAL A 118 5.78 6.30 12.27
C VAL A 118 5.60 7.41 11.25
N GLU A 119 6.68 7.83 10.64
CA GLU A 119 6.69 8.86 9.61
C GLU A 119 7.06 8.25 8.27
N THR A 120 6.41 8.69 7.21
CA THR A 120 6.68 8.30 5.82
C THR A 120 6.67 9.52 4.92
N ALA A 121 6.99 9.36 3.65
CA ALA A 121 6.83 10.43 2.66
C ALA A 121 5.37 10.92 2.54
N ALA A 122 4.37 10.09 2.89
CA ALA A 122 2.96 10.46 2.91
C ALA A 122 2.53 11.20 4.19
N GLY A 123 3.41 11.28 5.19
CA GLY A 123 3.16 11.94 6.49
C GLY A 123 3.20 10.98 7.67
N LEU A 124 2.60 11.41 8.78
CA LEU A 124 2.54 10.66 10.03
C LEU A 124 1.46 9.59 9.95
N ILE A 125 1.80 8.37 10.36
CA ILE A 125 0.90 7.23 10.38
C ILE A 125 0.79 6.70 11.80
N ALA A 126 -0.39 6.80 12.39
CA ALA A 126 -0.70 6.21 13.68
C ALA A 126 -0.98 4.72 13.55
N CYS A 127 -0.38 3.94 14.43
CA CYS A 127 -0.52 2.49 14.50
C CYS A 127 -0.91 2.08 15.90
N GLU A 128 -1.75 1.05 16.01
CA GLU A 128 -2.22 0.50 17.28
C GLU A 128 -2.12 -1.03 17.26
N ARG A 129 -1.53 -1.61 18.29
CA ARG A 129 -1.54 -3.06 18.51
C ARG A 129 -2.83 -3.47 19.20
N LEU A 130 -3.63 -4.30 18.56
CA LEU A 130 -4.91 -4.81 19.09
C LEU A 130 -4.79 -6.21 19.67
N GLY A 131 -3.67 -6.89 19.40
CA GLY A 131 -3.40 -8.24 19.86
C GLY A 131 -1.98 -8.66 19.51
N PRO A 132 -1.56 -9.89 19.83
CA PRO A 132 -0.18 -10.36 19.65
C PRO A 132 0.34 -10.19 18.21
N TRP A 133 -0.54 -10.31 17.23
CA TRP A 133 -0.22 -10.31 15.80
C TRP A 133 -1.24 -9.51 14.97
N THR A 134 -1.97 -8.59 15.60
CA THR A 134 -3.02 -7.81 14.96
C THR A 134 -2.77 -6.33 15.17
N TYR A 135 -2.67 -5.60 14.09
CA TYR A 135 -2.37 -4.16 14.10
C TYR A 135 -3.40 -3.38 13.29
N ARG A 136 -3.74 -2.21 13.81
CA ARG A 136 -4.55 -1.19 13.15
C ARG A 136 -3.65 -0.07 12.67
N VAL A 137 -3.89 0.42 11.46
CA VAL A 137 -3.18 1.56 10.85
C VAL A 137 -4.20 2.59 10.40
N ASP A 138 -3.95 3.85 10.71
CA ASP A 138 -4.71 4.98 10.18
C ASP A 138 -4.25 5.29 8.75
N MET A 139 -5.11 5.00 7.78
CA MET A 139 -4.86 5.21 6.35
C MET A 139 -5.21 6.63 5.88
N GLY A 140 -5.63 7.52 6.82
CA GLY A 140 -6.06 8.87 6.51
C GLY A 140 -7.47 8.95 5.93
N ALA A 141 -7.84 10.13 5.45
CA ALA A 141 -9.14 10.38 4.84
C ALA A 141 -9.13 10.10 3.34
N PRO A 142 -10.20 9.51 2.79
CA PRO A 142 -10.33 9.32 1.34
C PRO A 142 -10.53 10.68 0.66
N ARG A 143 -9.90 10.87 -0.48
CA ARG A 143 -10.12 12.02 -1.37
C ARG A 143 -11.13 11.62 -2.43
N LEU A 144 -12.20 12.41 -2.56
CA LEU A 144 -13.37 12.03 -3.33
C LEU A 144 -13.66 12.97 -4.51
N GLY A 145 -12.96 14.10 -4.59
CA GLY A 145 -13.05 15.02 -5.72
C GLY A 145 -12.38 14.44 -6.97
N TRP A 146 -12.96 14.64 -8.14
CA TRP A 146 -12.40 14.14 -9.40
C TRP A 146 -10.96 14.62 -9.65
N ASN A 147 -10.65 15.85 -9.26
CA ASN A 147 -9.32 16.44 -9.37
C ASN A 147 -8.32 15.91 -8.33
N GLU A 148 -8.82 15.43 -7.19
CA GLU A 148 -8.00 14.78 -6.15
C GLU A 148 -7.72 13.31 -6.45
N ILE A 149 -8.57 12.67 -7.30
CA ILE A 149 -8.41 11.30 -7.80
C ILE A 149 -7.52 11.26 -9.04
N PRO A 150 -7.00 12.33 -9.48
CA PRO A 150 -6.57 12.94 -10.75
C PRO A 150 -7.19 12.28 -11.99
N LEU A 151 -8.51 12.42 -12.14
CA LEU A 151 -9.19 12.04 -13.39
C LEU A 151 -8.87 13.05 -14.52
N ALA A 152 -8.86 12.58 -15.76
CA ALA A 152 -8.56 13.40 -16.93
C ALA A 152 -9.50 14.58 -17.16
N HIS A 153 -10.71 14.51 -16.64
CA HIS A 153 -11.74 15.56 -16.73
C HIS A 153 -12.73 15.47 -15.58
N ALA A 154 -13.51 16.53 -15.39
CA ALA A 154 -14.56 16.60 -14.39
C ALA A 154 -15.64 15.55 -14.65
N VAL A 155 -16.05 14.85 -13.59
CA VAL A 155 -17.20 13.94 -13.57
C VAL A 155 -18.24 14.44 -12.58
N ALA A 156 -19.52 14.21 -12.87
CA ALA A 156 -20.61 14.68 -12.02
C ALA A 156 -20.67 13.92 -10.68
N ASP A 157 -20.36 12.63 -10.72
CA ASP A 157 -20.41 11.75 -9.53
C ASP A 157 -19.31 10.71 -9.58
N THR A 158 -18.35 10.82 -8.67
CA THR A 158 -17.24 9.87 -8.54
C THR A 158 -17.63 8.49 -8.00
N ARG A 159 -18.90 8.32 -7.60
CA ARG A 159 -19.46 7.02 -7.20
C ARG A 159 -19.83 6.14 -8.39
N LYS A 160 -20.10 6.75 -9.56
CA LYS A 160 -20.56 6.07 -10.77
C LYS A 160 -19.93 6.72 -11.99
N VAL A 161 -18.74 6.24 -12.35
CA VAL A 161 -17.96 6.75 -13.48
C VAL A 161 -17.89 5.69 -14.56
N GLU A 162 -18.38 6.01 -15.75
CA GLU A 162 -18.26 5.13 -16.89
C GLU A 162 -16.80 5.03 -17.35
N VAL A 163 -16.30 3.80 -17.46
CA VAL A 163 -14.95 3.50 -17.93
C VAL A 163 -15.07 2.50 -19.08
N PRO A 164 -15.52 2.94 -20.26
CA PRO A 164 -15.79 2.04 -21.37
C PRO A 164 -14.51 1.38 -21.89
N LEU A 165 -14.56 0.08 -22.13
CA LEU A 165 -13.43 -0.67 -22.63
C LEU A 165 -13.93 -1.71 -23.65
N ASP A 166 -13.43 -1.64 -24.89
CA ASP A 166 -13.84 -2.52 -25.99
C ASP A 166 -13.64 -3.99 -25.67
N GLY A 167 -14.73 -4.77 -25.78
CA GLY A 167 -14.76 -6.19 -25.55
C GLY A 167 -14.67 -6.60 -24.07
N ALA A 168 -14.75 -5.63 -23.13
CA ALA A 168 -14.90 -5.94 -21.71
C ALA A 168 -16.25 -6.61 -21.43
N PRO A 169 -16.33 -7.46 -20.39
CA PRO A 169 -17.62 -7.94 -19.92
C PRO A 169 -18.50 -6.75 -19.54
N GLU A 170 -19.80 -6.93 -19.56
CA GLU A 170 -20.76 -5.92 -19.18
C GLU A 170 -20.66 -5.71 -17.66
N ILE A 171 -19.78 -4.77 -17.26
CA ILE A 171 -19.53 -4.39 -15.87
C ILE A 171 -20.11 -3.01 -15.69
N GLY A 172 -20.76 -2.77 -14.56
CA GLY A 172 -21.30 -1.44 -14.22
C GLY A 172 -20.20 -0.38 -14.05
N PRO A 173 -20.61 0.89 -13.81
CA PRO A 173 -19.67 1.99 -13.65
C PRO A 173 -18.73 1.78 -12.45
N ALA A 174 -17.52 2.30 -12.55
CA ALA A 174 -16.57 2.28 -11.45
C ALA A 174 -16.94 3.33 -10.38
N SER A 175 -16.74 2.99 -9.10
CA SER A 175 -16.59 3.99 -8.05
C SER A 175 -15.11 4.34 -7.92
N VAL A 176 -14.78 5.63 -8.02
CA VAL A 176 -13.38 6.09 -7.97
C VAL A 176 -13.10 6.86 -6.69
N VAL A 177 -11.92 6.63 -6.13
CA VAL A 177 -11.47 7.21 -4.86
C VAL A 177 -9.95 7.25 -4.81
N ASN A 178 -9.38 8.22 -4.07
CA ASN A 178 -7.94 8.28 -3.81
C ASN A 178 -7.67 8.02 -2.32
N MET A 179 -6.87 6.99 -2.02
CA MET A 179 -6.38 6.63 -0.68
C MET A 179 -4.87 6.89 -0.53
N GLY A 180 -4.37 8.00 -1.11
CA GLY A 180 -2.95 8.28 -1.31
C GLY A 180 -2.46 7.89 -2.69
N ASN A 181 -3.25 7.10 -3.40
CA ASN A 181 -3.12 6.72 -4.80
C ASN A 181 -4.51 6.50 -5.40
N PRO A 182 -4.70 6.64 -6.74
CA PRO A 182 -5.99 6.51 -7.38
C PRO A 182 -6.45 5.04 -7.46
N HIS A 183 -7.74 4.83 -7.18
CA HIS A 183 -8.41 3.53 -7.28
C HIS A 183 -9.70 3.66 -8.10
N ALA A 184 -9.94 2.67 -8.96
CA ALA A 184 -11.22 2.43 -9.62
C ALA A 184 -11.76 1.07 -9.15
N VAL A 185 -12.94 1.09 -8.50
CA VAL A 185 -13.59 -0.10 -7.92
C VAL A 185 -14.81 -0.43 -8.74
N PHE A 186 -14.82 -1.61 -9.34
CA PHE A 186 -15.94 -2.19 -10.08
C PHE A 186 -16.64 -3.24 -9.20
N PHE A 187 -17.93 -3.05 -8.96
CA PHE A 187 -18.73 -4.04 -8.25
C PHE A 187 -19.30 -5.05 -9.24
N VAL A 188 -19.11 -6.34 -8.94
CA VAL A 188 -19.48 -7.48 -9.79
C VAL A 188 -20.19 -8.53 -8.98
N ASP A 189 -21.01 -9.38 -9.64
CA ASP A 189 -21.73 -10.48 -8.98
C ASP A 189 -20.85 -11.70 -8.67
N ASP A 190 -19.76 -11.90 -9.42
CA ASP A 190 -18.80 -12.98 -9.24
C ASP A 190 -17.38 -12.47 -9.52
N VAL A 191 -16.65 -12.18 -8.45
CA VAL A 191 -15.27 -11.69 -8.54
C VAL A 191 -14.28 -12.76 -9.03
N ALA A 192 -14.59 -14.05 -8.81
CA ALA A 192 -13.74 -15.15 -9.22
C ALA A 192 -13.79 -15.36 -10.75
N GLY A 193 -14.94 -15.08 -11.36
CA GLY A 193 -15.13 -15.18 -12.81
C GLY A 193 -14.46 -14.07 -13.62
N ILE A 194 -13.91 -13.04 -12.99
CA ILE A 194 -13.20 -11.95 -13.68
C ILE A 194 -11.79 -12.37 -14.10
N ASP A 195 -11.50 -12.28 -15.40
CA ASP A 195 -10.15 -12.42 -15.95
C ASP A 195 -9.32 -11.15 -15.65
N LEU A 196 -8.74 -11.11 -14.43
CA LEU A 196 -7.98 -9.97 -13.92
C LEU A 196 -6.75 -9.66 -14.77
N GLU A 197 -6.05 -10.69 -15.25
CA GLU A 197 -4.84 -10.55 -16.09
C GLU A 197 -5.15 -9.93 -17.46
N ARG A 198 -6.34 -10.15 -17.96
CA ARG A 198 -6.79 -9.56 -19.22
C ARG A 198 -7.29 -8.15 -19.06
N TRP A 199 -8.07 -7.86 -18.01
CA TRP A 199 -8.79 -6.59 -17.87
C TRP A 199 -8.05 -5.58 -17.01
N GLY A 200 -7.33 -6.03 -15.98
CA GLY A 200 -6.58 -5.16 -15.08
C GLY A 200 -5.66 -4.19 -15.81
N PRO A 201 -4.70 -4.64 -16.64
CA PRO A 201 -3.76 -3.77 -17.32
C PRO A 201 -4.41 -2.79 -18.30
N ARG A 202 -5.56 -3.17 -18.89
CA ARG A 202 -6.28 -2.29 -19.83
C ARG A 202 -7.02 -1.18 -19.12
N TYR A 203 -7.63 -1.47 -17.96
CA TYR A 203 -8.27 -0.45 -17.12
C TYR A 203 -7.23 0.45 -16.43
N GLU A 204 -6.09 -0.10 -16.00
CA GLU A 204 -4.99 0.66 -15.37
C GLU A 204 -4.58 1.88 -16.20
N ILE A 205 -4.43 1.68 -17.53
CA ILE A 205 -3.96 2.71 -18.46
C ILE A 205 -5.08 3.43 -19.22
N HIS A 206 -6.33 3.26 -18.79
CA HIS A 206 -7.47 3.90 -19.46
C HIS A 206 -7.28 5.42 -19.48
N PRO A 207 -7.61 6.12 -20.59
CA PRO A 207 -7.38 7.58 -20.75
C PRO A 207 -8.01 8.45 -19.66
N LEU A 208 -9.01 7.94 -18.95
CA LEU A 208 -9.62 8.62 -17.80
C LEU A 208 -8.63 8.75 -16.63
N PHE A 209 -7.61 7.89 -16.54
CA PHE A 209 -6.62 7.85 -15.47
C PHE A 209 -5.23 8.24 -16.01
N PRO A 210 -4.93 9.54 -16.16
CA PRO A 210 -3.65 9.99 -16.72
C PRO A 210 -2.43 9.57 -15.90
N GLU A 211 -2.60 9.40 -14.59
CA GLU A 211 -1.58 8.87 -13.67
C GLU A 211 -1.69 7.36 -13.46
N LYS A 212 -2.49 6.66 -14.30
CA LYS A 212 -2.92 5.27 -14.08
C LYS A 212 -3.68 5.09 -12.76
N ALA A 213 -4.36 3.97 -12.59
CA ALA A 213 -5.11 3.65 -11.37
C ALA A 213 -4.91 2.20 -10.94
N ASN A 214 -5.08 1.94 -9.64
CA ASN A 214 -5.27 0.59 -9.13
C ASN A 214 -6.70 0.16 -9.49
N ILE A 215 -6.85 -1.02 -10.05
CA ILE A 215 -8.13 -1.57 -10.51
C ILE A 215 -8.58 -2.66 -9.56
N SER A 216 -9.76 -2.49 -9.02
CA SER A 216 -10.37 -3.41 -8.07
C SER A 216 -11.67 -3.98 -8.64
N PHE A 217 -11.82 -5.31 -8.57
CA PHE A 217 -13.10 -5.98 -8.78
C PHE A 217 -13.56 -6.52 -7.44
N ALA A 218 -14.78 -6.15 -7.03
CA ALA A 218 -15.32 -6.40 -5.71
C ALA A 218 -16.69 -7.05 -5.79
N GLU A 219 -16.89 -8.10 -5.01
CA GLU A 219 -18.18 -8.78 -4.85
C GLU A 219 -18.67 -8.57 -3.42
N VAL A 220 -19.83 -7.94 -3.26
CA VAL A 220 -20.45 -7.75 -1.95
C VAL A 220 -21.16 -9.04 -1.52
N LYS A 221 -20.57 -9.73 -0.56
CA LYS A 221 -21.11 -10.98 0.00
C LYS A 221 -22.22 -10.73 1.02
N SER A 222 -22.07 -9.66 1.82
CA SER A 222 -23.03 -9.19 2.82
C SER A 222 -22.78 -7.72 3.16
N GLN A 223 -23.58 -7.14 4.04
CA GLN A 223 -23.39 -5.74 4.48
C GLN A 223 -22.05 -5.49 5.20
N ASP A 224 -21.39 -6.55 5.68
CA ASP A 224 -20.15 -6.51 6.45
C ASP A 224 -19.01 -7.33 5.82
N ARG A 225 -19.18 -7.81 4.56
CA ARG A 225 -18.21 -8.68 3.91
C ARG A 225 -18.14 -8.44 2.40
N ILE A 226 -16.92 -8.23 1.89
CA ILE A 226 -16.65 -8.00 0.46
C ILE A 226 -15.46 -8.88 0.04
N ALA A 227 -15.61 -9.64 -1.03
CA ALA A 227 -14.50 -10.31 -1.70
C ALA A 227 -13.87 -9.37 -2.73
N LEU A 228 -12.54 -9.31 -2.77
CA LEU A 228 -11.77 -8.34 -3.55
C LEU A 228 -10.62 -9.00 -4.31
N ARG A 229 -10.48 -8.65 -5.60
CA ARG A 229 -9.27 -8.92 -6.39
C ARG A 229 -8.75 -7.62 -6.98
N VAL A 230 -7.42 -7.45 -6.98
CA VAL A 230 -6.78 -6.18 -7.33
C VAL A 230 -5.71 -6.38 -8.37
N TRP A 231 -5.71 -5.48 -9.35
CA TRP A 231 -4.59 -5.18 -10.22
C TRP A 231 -3.96 -3.86 -9.75
N GLU A 232 -2.79 -3.95 -9.14
CA GLU A 232 -2.10 -2.77 -8.62
C GLU A 232 -1.34 -2.02 -9.72
N ARG A 233 -1.43 -0.72 -9.68
CA ARG A 233 -0.79 0.23 -10.60
C ARG A 233 0.73 0.00 -10.67
N GLY A 234 1.21 -0.39 -11.85
CA GLY A 234 2.63 -0.63 -12.11
C GLY A 234 3.19 -1.93 -11.55
N VAL A 235 2.37 -2.75 -10.88
CA VAL A 235 2.80 -4.03 -10.26
C VAL A 235 2.10 -5.22 -10.90
N GLY A 236 0.78 -5.15 -11.10
CA GLY A 236 -0.02 -6.26 -11.61
C GLY A 236 -0.97 -6.87 -10.58
N ALA A 237 -1.39 -8.12 -10.80
CA ALA A 237 -2.22 -8.84 -9.84
C ALA A 237 -1.45 -9.15 -8.57
N THR A 238 -1.98 -8.76 -7.42
CA THR A 238 -1.37 -8.98 -6.10
C THR A 238 -2.30 -9.76 -5.19
N LEU A 239 -1.72 -10.40 -4.17
CA LEU A 239 -2.48 -11.17 -3.19
C LEU A 239 -3.21 -10.28 -2.19
N ALA A 240 -2.67 -9.09 -1.88
CA ALA A 240 -3.30 -8.14 -0.97
C ALA A 240 -2.81 -6.72 -1.20
N CYS A 241 -3.76 -5.78 -1.24
CA CYS A 241 -3.51 -4.34 -1.32
C CYS A 241 -4.34 -3.60 -0.28
N GLY A 242 -3.67 -3.02 0.72
CA GLY A 242 -4.34 -2.34 1.84
C GLY A 242 -5.12 -1.10 1.40
N SER A 243 -4.56 -0.25 0.52
CA SER A 243 -5.25 0.93 0.00
C SER A 243 -6.45 0.57 -0.88
N ALA A 244 -6.36 -0.54 -1.64
CA ALA A 244 -7.49 -1.03 -2.43
C ALA A 244 -8.63 -1.56 -1.54
N ALA A 245 -8.30 -2.25 -0.42
CA ALA A 245 -9.31 -2.66 0.57
C ALA A 245 -10.04 -1.45 1.17
N CYS A 246 -9.29 -0.40 1.56
CA CYS A 246 -9.85 0.87 2.04
C CYS A 246 -10.73 1.54 0.98
N ALA A 247 -10.22 1.66 -0.25
CA ALA A 247 -10.95 2.23 -1.38
C ALA A 247 -12.25 1.48 -1.65
N THR A 248 -12.22 0.14 -1.57
CA THR A 248 -13.37 -0.72 -1.80
C THR A 248 -14.46 -0.51 -0.75
N LEU A 249 -14.11 -0.48 0.55
CA LEU A 249 -15.09 -0.17 1.59
C LEU A 249 -15.70 1.22 1.41
N VAL A 250 -14.87 2.25 1.21
CA VAL A 250 -15.33 3.63 1.00
C VAL A 250 -16.30 3.69 -0.18
N SER A 251 -15.96 3.02 -1.29
CA SER A 251 -16.83 2.94 -2.48
C SER A 251 -18.13 2.22 -2.19
N ALA A 252 -18.12 1.07 -1.53
CA ALA A 252 -19.31 0.30 -1.18
C ALA A 252 -20.24 1.09 -0.26
N ALA A 253 -19.69 1.69 0.79
CA ALA A 253 -20.47 2.51 1.74
C ALA A 253 -21.10 3.75 1.07
N ARG A 254 -20.37 4.41 0.16
CA ARG A 254 -20.89 5.56 -0.61
C ARG A 254 -22.04 5.17 -1.55
N LEU A 255 -22.05 3.94 -2.02
CA LEU A 255 -23.11 3.39 -2.87
C LEU A 255 -24.26 2.78 -2.06
N GLY A 256 -24.14 2.70 -0.72
CA GLY A 256 -25.14 2.07 0.14
C GLY A 256 -25.18 0.54 0.04
N LEU A 257 -24.09 -0.08 -0.45
CA LEU A 257 -23.98 -1.54 -0.59
C LEU A 257 -23.57 -2.21 0.73
N THR A 258 -22.84 -1.48 1.58
CA THR A 258 -22.40 -1.94 2.91
C THR A 258 -22.54 -0.81 3.92
N GLU A 259 -22.39 -1.15 5.20
CA GLU A 259 -22.10 -0.19 6.26
C GLU A 259 -20.70 0.43 6.08
N ARG A 260 -20.31 1.35 6.98
CA ARG A 260 -18.98 1.99 6.99
C ARG A 260 -17.89 1.12 7.65
N ALA A 261 -18.19 -0.14 7.91
CA ALA A 261 -17.28 -1.14 8.42
C ALA A 261 -17.54 -2.47 7.74
N ALA A 262 -16.48 -3.11 7.22
CA ALA A 262 -16.57 -4.43 6.61
C ALA A 262 -15.25 -5.18 6.64
N ARG A 263 -15.34 -6.49 6.54
CA ARG A 263 -14.22 -7.38 6.25
C ARG A 263 -14.03 -7.49 4.75
N ILE A 264 -12.80 -7.31 4.31
CA ILE A 264 -12.39 -7.40 2.92
C ILE A 264 -11.57 -8.67 2.76
N GLU A 265 -12.11 -9.62 2.02
CA GLU A 265 -11.46 -10.90 1.71
C GLU A 265 -10.62 -10.73 0.44
N LEU A 266 -9.31 -10.89 0.57
CA LEU A 266 -8.34 -10.87 -0.53
C LEU A 266 -7.71 -12.25 -0.68
N PRO A 267 -7.11 -12.60 -1.82
CA PRO A 267 -6.42 -13.87 -1.99
C PRO A 267 -5.33 -14.16 -0.93
N GLY A 268 -4.68 -13.12 -0.40
CA GLY A 268 -3.64 -13.23 0.62
C GLY A 268 -4.12 -13.20 2.07
N GLY A 269 -5.40 -12.93 2.33
CA GLY A 269 -5.98 -12.88 3.67
C GLY A 269 -7.08 -11.86 3.83
N GLU A 270 -7.54 -11.69 5.06
CA GLU A 270 -8.65 -10.78 5.41
C GLU A 270 -8.12 -9.51 6.07
N LEU A 271 -8.71 -8.37 5.73
CA LEU A 271 -8.51 -7.07 6.35
C LEU A 271 -9.85 -6.54 6.85
N SER A 272 -9.89 -5.99 8.06
CA SER A 272 -11.06 -5.25 8.56
C SER A 272 -10.84 -3.76 8.31
N ILE A 273 -11.80 -3.12 7.67
CA ILE A 273 -11.74 -1.69 7.33
C ILE A 273 -12.90 -0.98 8.00
N ASP A 274 -12.59 0.16 8.64
CA ASP A 274 -13.56 1.04 9.31
C ASP A 274 -13.42 2.46 8.75
N TRP A 275 -14.47 2.99 8.14
CA TRP A 275 -14.54 4.39 7.71
C TRP A 275 -15.28 5.21 8.75
N LEU A 276 -14.55 5.94 9.60
CA LEU A 276 -15.05 6.61 10.77
C LEU A 276 -15.91 7.85 10.46
N GLY A 277 -16.62 8.34 11.48
CA GLY A 277 -17.44 9.54 11.37
C GLY A 277 -16.63 10.83 11.13
N ASP A 278 -15.37 10.87 11.55
CA ASP A 278 -14.41 11.96 11.31
C ASP A 278 -13.69 11.87 9.95
N ASN A 279 -14.16 10.97 9.08
CA ASN A 279 -13.68 10.72 7.72
C ASN A 279 -12.34 9.96 7.62
N ARG A 280 -11.73 9.52 8.72
CA ARG A 280 -10.54 8.66 8.67
C ARG A 280 -10.91 7.23 8.32
N VAL A 281 -10.04 6.54 7.61
CA VAL A 281 -10.16 5.12 7.30
C VAL A 281 -9.13 4.35 8.10
N LEU A 282 -9.58 3.45 8.95
CA LEU A 282 -8.72 2.56 9.72
C LEU A 282 -8.67 1.18 9.07
N MET A 283 -7.48 0.64 8.95
CA MET A 283 -7.25 -0.69 8.40
C MET A 283 -6.63 -1.59 9.48
N THR A 284 -7.33 -2.64 9.83
CA THR A 284 -6.87 -3.68 10.78
C THR A 284 -6.56 -4.97 10.04
N GLY A 285 -5.44 -5.58 10.36
CA GLY A 285 -5.07 -6.86 9.76
C GLY A 285 -3.95 -7.58 10.49
N PRO A 286 -3.70 -8.84 10.10
CA PRO A 286 -2.68 -9.67 10.70
C PRO A 286 -1.28 -9.23 10.27
N VAL A 287 -0.32 -9.65 11.08
CA VAL A 287 1.12 -9.62 10.79
C VAL A 287 1.69 -10.98 11.19
N GLU A 288 2.61 -11.49 10.41
CA GLU A 288 3.37 -12.69 10.76
C GLU A 288 4.87 -12.37 10.71
N PHE A 289 5.58 -12.71 11.77
CA PHE A 289 7.03 -12.70 11.80
C PHE A 289 7.54 -14.08 11.36
N GLU A 290 8.27 -14.15 10.25
CA GLU A 290 8.79 -15.41 9.75
C GLU A 290 10.16 -15.74 10.37
N ARG A 291 11.12 -14.81 10.24
CA ARG A 291 12.50 -14.95 10.74
C ARG A 291 13.30 -13.67 10.63
N GLU A 292 14.47 -13.64 11.28
CA GLU A 292 15.52 -12.69 10.98
C GLU A 292 16.53 -13.28 9.98
N VAL A 293 17.02 -12.43 9.07
CA VAL A 293 18.08 -12.76 8.11
C VAL A 293 19.14 -11.67 8.18
N VAL A 294 20.40 -12.04 7.99
CA VAL A 294 21.51 -11.07 7.91
C VAL A 294 21.78 -10.76 6.44
N VAL A 295 22.04 -9.50 6.12
CA VAL A 295 22.49 -9.08 4.79
C VAL A 295 23.99 -9.38 4.68
N GLU A 296 24.33 -10.42 3.97
CA GLU A 296 25.71 -10.85 3.79
C GLU A 296 26.43 -10.05 2.70
N ALA A 297 27.76 -10.06 2.70
CA ALA A 297 28.56 -9.27 1.76
C ALA A 297 28.38 -9.70 0.30
N ASP A 298 28.09 -10.97 0.05
CA ASP A 298 27.87 -11.54 -1.27
C ASP A 298 26.60 -11.02 -1.95
N VAL A 299 25.63 -10.50 -1.18
CA VAL A 299 24.43 -9.82 -1.71
C VAL A 299 24.80 -8.70 -2.67
N PHE A 300 25.88 -7.99 -2.41
CA PHE A 300 26.36 -6.84 -3.20
C PHE A 300 27.58 -7.17 -4.07
N GLY A 301 28.19 -8.34 -3.89
CA GLY A 301 29.44 -8.74 -4.52
C GLY A 301 29.31 -9.43 -5.88
N ALA A 302 28.11 -9.75 -6.34
CA ALA A 302 27.86 -10.40 -7.63
C ALA A 302 27.58 -9.37 -8.74
N SER A 303 28.43 -8.35 -8.89
CA SER A 303 28.47 -7.50 -10.08
C SER A 303 29.57 -8.04 -10.99
N GLY A 304 29.23 -9.05 -11.76
CA GLY A 304 30.03 -9.59 -12.87
C GLY A 304 29.26 -9.38 -14.16
#